data_b231aa6bcdfc8e440ca9258ee5e14811
#
_entry.id   b231aa6bcdfc8e440ca9258ee5e14811
#
_cell.length_a   1.000
_cell.length_b   1.000
_cell.length_c   1.000
_cell.angle_alpha   90.00
_cell.angle_beta   90.00
_cell.angle_gamma   90.00
#
_symmetry.space_group_name_H-M   'P 1'
#
loop_
_entity.id
_entity.type
_entity.pdbx_description
1 polymer ?
#
loop_
_entity_poly.entity_id
_entity_poly.type
_entity_poly.pdbx_seq_one_letter_code
_entity_poly.pdbx_strand_id
1 'polypeptide(L)'
;MKDNFLNEDECDSLIKSYKDNNDKVKTWRDTFPMPIGDAGYLLNKLNRESIVINNSVLDWAEIVRWPIGSKQDLHYDTSKNNTVLSSIIYLNDTFEGGQTYFKDGVSISPKKGRALFFDGCYYEHGVSEVKKLDRFTLASWFKKIQN
;
A
#
# COMPACT_ATOMS: atom_id res chain seq x y z
N MET A 1 4.04 8.00 9.54
CA MET A 1 4.94 6.93 9.04
C MET A 1 5.40 6.08 10.22
N LYS A 2 5.34 4.77 10.07
CA LYS A 2 5.74 3.83 11.14
C LYS A 2 6.68 2.78 10.58
N ASP A 3 7.91 2.72 11.10
CA ASP A 3 8.84 1.66 10.77
C ASP A 3 8.48 0.39 11.55
N ASN A 4 8.81 -0.77 10.97
CA ASN A 4 8.51 -2.08 11.56
C ASN A 4 7.01 -2.27 11.89
N PHE A 5 6.13 -1.65 11.13
CA PHE A 5 4.69 -1.88 11.25
C PHE A 5 4.35 -3.35 10.95
N LEU A 6 4.99 -3.92 9.94
CA LEU A 6 5.05 -5.36 9.73
C LEU A 6 6.47 -5.83 9.97
N ASN A 7 6.63 -7.01 10.56
CA ASN A 7 7.95 -7.61 10.71
C ASN A 7 8.38 -8.29 9.41
N GLU A 8 9.62 -8.76 9.37
CA GLU A 8 10.20 -9.37 8.18
C GLU A 8 9.42 -10.60 7.71
N ASP A 9 9.04 -11.48 8.64
CA ASP A 9 8.29 -12.70 8.32
C ASP A 9 6.90 -12.38 7.78
N GLU A 10 6.23 -11.39 8.33
CA GLU A 10 4.93 -10.93 7.83
C GLU A 10 5.03 -10.41 6.40
N CYS A 11 6.05 -9.60 6.10
CA CYS A 11 6.31 -9.12 4.75
C CYS A 11 6.57 -10.26 3.77
N ASP A 12 7.43 -11.19 4.14
CA ASP A 12 7.79 -12.34 3.31
C ASP A 12 6.58 -13.26 3.07
N SER A 13 5.75 -13.47 4.09
CA SER A 13 4.53 -14.27 3.97
C SER A 13 3.53 -13.67 2.99
N LEU A 14 3.39 -12.34 2.98
CA LEU A 14 2.49 -11.65 2.04
C LEU A 14 3.00 -11.76 0.61
N ILE A 15 4.30 -11.61 0.38
CA ILE A 15 4.89 -11.79 -0.96
C ILE A 15 4.71 -13.23 -1.41
N LYS A 16 4.93 -14.21 -0.53
CA LYS A 16 4.72 -15.62 -0.84
C LYS A 16 3.27 -15.90 -1.20
N SER A 17 2.34 -15.38 -0.44
CA SER A 17 0.90 -15.52 -0.72
C SER A 17 0.55 -14.95 -2.10
N TYR A 18 1.12 -13.82 -2.47
CA TYR A 18 0.95 -13.24 -3.80
C TYR A 18 1.45 -14.20 -4.89
N LYS A 19 2.66 -14.73 -4.74
CA LYS A 19 3.27 -15.63 -5.72
C LYS A 19 2.52 -16.95 -5.83
N ASP A 20 1.98 -17.47 -4.73
CA ASP A 20 1.26 -18.73 -4.69
C ASP A 20 -0.18 -18.63 -5.23
N ASN A 21 -0.70 -17.40 -5.37
CA ASN A 21 -2.07 -17.15 -5.84
C ASN A 21 -2.09 -16.32 -7.12
N ASN A 22 -1.23 -16.66 -8.06
CA ASN A 22 -1.07 -15.90 -9.30
C ASN A 22 -2.36 -15.81 -10.12
N ASP A 23 -3.26 -16.77 -10.00
CA ASP A 23 -4.58 -16.77 -10.65
C ASP A 23 -5.51 -15.64 -10.15
N LYS A 24 -5.23 -15.08 -8.97
CA LYS A 24 -6.02 -13.99 -8.39
C LYS A 24 -5.45 -12.60 -8.70
N VAL A 25 -4.29 -12.55 -9.35
CA VAL A 25 -3.62 -11.30 -9.71
C VAL A 25 -4.34 -10.65 -10.89
N LYS A 26 -4.60 -9.35 -10.77
CA LYS A 26 -5.25 -8.53 -11.81
C LYS A 26 -4.23 -7.60 -12.46
N THR A 27 -4.66 -6.90 -13.48
CA THR A 27 -3.86 -5.87 -14.13
C THR A 27 -4.53 -4.53 -13.93
N TRP A 28 -3.77 -3.53 -13.49
CA TRP A 28 -4.23 -2.16 -13.39
C TRP A 28 -3.10 -1.22 -13.82
N ARG A 29 -3.27 -0.58 -14.99
CA ARG A 29 -2.21 0.20 -15.64
C ARG A 29 -0.97 -0.67 -15.86
N ASP A 30 0.21 -0.27 -15.37
CA ASP A 30 1.45 -1.03 -15.48
C ASP A 30 1.78 -1.82 -14.21
N THR A 31 0.80 -2.02 -13.33
CA THR A 31 0.95 -2.76 -12.07
C THR A 31 0.04 -3.99 -12.03
N PHE A 32 0.32 -4.88 -11.06
CA PHE A 32 -0.41 -6.16 -10.95
C PHE A 32 -0.90 -6.35 -9.51
N PRO A 33 -2.08 -5.79 -9.18
CA PRO A 33 -2.66 -5.94 -7.85
C PRO A 33 -3.34 -7.31 -7.65
N MET A 34 -3.27 -7.82 -6.43
CA MET A 34 -4.03 -8.96 -5.98
C MET A 34 -4.86 -8.55 -4.76
N PRO A 35 -6.20 -8.45 -4.89
CA PRO A 35 -7.04 -8.18 -3.73
C PRO A 35 -6.85 -9.24 -2.67
N ILE A 36 -6.77 -8.83 -1.41
CA ILE A 36 -6.75 -9.74 -0.29
C ILE A 36 -8.07 -9.65 0.47
N GLY A 37 -8.60 -10.79 0.85
CA GLY A 37 -9.81 -10.87 1.63
C GLY A 37 -9.53 -10.73 3.12
N ASP A 38 -10.26 -11.47 3.93
CA ASP A 38 -10.05 -11.49 5.36
C ASP A 38 -8.64 -12.00 5.69
N ALA A 39 -7.80 -11.13 6.18
CA ALA A 39 -6.42 -11.43 6.57
C ALA A 39 -6.26 -11.53 8.09
N GLY A 40 -7.33 -11.71 8.83
CA GLY A 40 -7.32 -11.96 10.27
C GLY A 40 -6.50 -10.95 11.07
N TYR A 41 -5.33 -11.36 11.53
CA TYR A 41 -4.44 -10.53 12.34
C TYR A 41 -4.07 -9.20 11.65
N LEU A 42 -3.76 -9.25 10.36
CA LEU A 42 -3.39 -8.06 9.59
C LEU A 42 -4.54 -7.06 9.52
N LEU A 43 -5.76 -7.56 9.27
CA LEU A 43 -6.96 -6.73 9.25
C LEU A 43 -7.16 -6.01 10.58
N ASN A 44 -7.01 -6.73 11.69
CA ASN A 44 -7.15 -6.15 13.03
C ASN A 44 -6.07 -5.07 13.27
N LYS A 45 -4.85 -5.32 12.85
CA LYS A 45 -3.75 -4.37 13.02
C LYS A 45 -3.99 -3.09 12.23
N LEU A 46 -4.43 -3.21 10.99
CA LEU A 46 -4.77 -2.06 10.14
C LEU A 46 -5.95 -1.27 10.73
N ASN A 47 -6.99 -1.93 11.18
CA ASN A 47 -8.15 -1.28 11.78
C ASN A 47 -7.81 -0.55 13.08
N ARG A 48 -6.99 -1.14 13.94
CA ARG A 48 -6.55 -0.45 15.15
C ARG A 48 -5.84 0.86 14.83
N GLU A 49 -4.99 0.85 13.81
CA GLU A 49 -4.26 2.04 13.40
C GLU A 49 -5.20 3.10 12.81
N SER A 50 -6.08 2.71 11.90
CA SER A 50 -6.99 3.65 11.23
C SER A 50 -8.02 4.25 12.17
N ILE A 51 -8.47 3.52 13.18
CA ILE A 51 -9.38 4.05 14.21
C ILE A 51 -8.67 5.17 14.98
N VAL A 52 -7.42 4.96 15.37
CA VAL A 52 -6.66 5.96 16.12
C VAL A 52 -6.38 7.20 15.27
N ILE A 53 -6.03 7.03 13.99
CA ILE A 53 -5.67 8.14 13.12
C ILE A 53 -6.87 9.02 12.80
N ASN A 54 -7.98 8.45 12.35
CA ASN A 54 -9.13 9.27 11.93
C ASN A 54 -10.49 8.57 12.04
N ASN A 55 -10.64 7.64 12.97
CA ASN A 55 -11.91 6.95 13.20
C ASN A 55 -12.45 6.27 11.93
N SER A 56 -11.60 5.50 11.28
CA SER A 56 -11.92 4.80 10.02
C SER A 56 -11.64 3.31 10.14
N VAL A 57 -12.20 2.54 9.24
CA VAL A 57 -12.01 1.08 9.17
C VAL A 57 -11.65 0.67 7.76
N LEU A 58 -10.99 -0.46 7.64
CA LEU A 58 -10.55 -0.99 6.35
C LEU A 58 -11.76 -1.23 5.44
N ASP A 59 -11.68 -0.71 4.21
CA ASP A 59 -12.63 -0.98 3.14
C ASP A 59 -12.10 -2.09 2.25
N TRP A 60 -10.87 -1.91 1.72
CA TRP A 60 -10.22 -3.00 0.99
C TRP A 60 -8.70 -2.85 1.03
N ALA A 61 -8.01 -3.97 0.76
CA ALA A 61 -6.57 -4.01 0.66
C ALA A 61 -6.14 -4.92 -0.49
N GLU A 62 -4.96 -4.64 -1.02
CA GLU A 62 -4.38 -5.44 -2.10
C GLU A 62 -2.85 -5.45 -2.01
N ILE A 63 -2.26 -6.59 -2.36
CA ILE A 63 -0.82 -6.68 -2.55
C ILE A 63 -0.55 -6.30 -4.00
N VAL A 64 0.34 -5.34 -4.22
CA VAL A 64 0.63 -4.82 -5.56
C VAL A 64 2.08 -5.11 -5.93
N ARG A 65 2.26 -5.77 -7.07
CA ARG A 65 3.58 -5.91 -7.69
C ARG A 65 3.78 -4.79 -8.71
N TRP A 66 4.82 -4.05 -8.51
CA TRP A 66 5.27 -3.00 -9.42
C TRP A 66 6.50 -3.53 -10.15
N PRO A 67 6.37 -3.92 -11.42
CA PRO A 67 7.53 -4.42 -12.17
C PRO A 67 8.55 -3.32 -12.44
N ILE A 68 9.77 -3.73 -12.77
CA ILE A 68 10.83 -2.81 -13.19
C ILE A 68 10.30 -1.94 -14.33
N GLY A 69 10.53 -0.62 -14.23
CA GLY A 69 10.07 0.35 -15.22
C GLY A 69 8.70 0.96 -14.92
N SER A 70 7.94 0.38 -14.00
CA SER A 70 6.64 0.94 -13.63
C SER A 70 6.80 2.20 -12.80
N LYS A 71 5.84 3.09 -12.91
CA LYS A 71 5.77 4.34 -12.17
C LYS A 71 4.32 4.80 -12.11
N GLN A 72 4.04 5.79 -11.30
CA GLN A 72 2.74 6.45 -11.27
C GLN A 72 2.95 7.94 -11.06
N ASP A 73 2.43 8.74 -11.99
CA ASP A 73 2.51 10.19 -11.89
C ASP A 73 1.63 10.71 -10.73
N LEU A 74 1.83 11.97 -10.38
CA LEU A 74 1.03 12.60 -9.33
C LEU A 74 -0.47 12.47 -9.63
N HIS A 75 -1.21 11.99 -8.63
CA HIS A 75 -2.65 11.74 -8.73
C HIS A 75 -3.29 11.80 -7.35
N TYR A 76 -4.60 11.84 -7.33
CA TYR A 76 -5.42 11.59 -6.13
C TYR A 76 -6.01 10.19 -6.21
N ASP A 77 -6.16 9.53 -5.07
CA ASP A 77 -6.92 8.30 -5.02
C ASP A 77 -8.40 8.58 -5.29
N THR A 78 -9.05 7.64 -5.97
CA THR A 78 -10.49 7.74 -6.19
C THR A 78 -11.22 7.39 -4.91
N SER A 79 -12.07 8.30 -4.43
CA SER A 79 -12.88 8.03 -3.26
C SER A 79 -13.97 7.02 -3.59
N LYS A 80 -13.97 5.91 -2.84
CA LYS A 80 -15.05 4.91 -2.85
C LYS A 80 -15.54 4.77 -1.42
N ASN A 81 -16.84 4.64 -1.22
CA ASN A 81 -17.42 4.40 0.10
C ASN A 81 -16.93 5.38 1.18
N ASN A 82 -16.76 6.67 0.82
CA ASN A 82 -16.24 7.69 1.74
C ASN A 82 -14.83 7.36 2.25
N THR A 83 -13.92 7.06 1.35
CA THR A 83 -12.50 6.84 1.67
C THR A 83 -11.90 8.08 2.31
N VAL A 84 -11.32 7.92 3.50
CA VAL A 84 -10.74 9.02 4.27
C VAL A 84 -9.28 8.80 4.63
N LEU A 85 -8.76 7.62 4.35
CA LEU A 85 -7.37 7.28 4.66
C LEU A 85 -6.87 6.23 3.67
N SER A 86 -5.62 6.37 3.26
CA SER A 86 -4.89 5.41 2.45
C SER A 86 -3.66 4.93 3.20
N SER A 87 -3.20 3.74 2.90
CA SER A 87 -1.97 3.19 3.49
C SER A 87 -1.15 2.48 2.44
N ILE A 88 0.15 2.67 2.52
CA ILE A 88 1.14 1.92 1.74
C ILE A 88 2.11 1.29 2.73
N ILE A 89 2.28 -0.02 2.65
CA ILE A 89 3.28 -0.74 3.44
C ILE A 89 4.25 -1.39 2.47
N TYR A 90 5.54 -1.08 2.61
CA TYR A 90 6.57 -1.68 1.77
C TYR A 90 6.87 -3.09 2.24
N LEU A 91 6.67 -4.07 1.36
CA LEU A 91 6.92 -5.49 1.66
C LEU A 91 8.35 -5.91 1.34
N ASN A 92 9.04 -5.13 0.51
CA ASN A 92 10.47 -5.27 0.23
C ASN A 92 11.10 -3.90 0.02
N ASP A 93 12.41 -3.84 0.02
CA ASP A 93 13.18 -2.61 -0.19
C ASP A 93 14.46 -2.85 -1.02
N THR A 94 14.53 -3.99 -1.72
CA THR A 94 15.70 -4.39 -2.50
C THR A 94 15.75 -3.79 -3.90
N PHE A 95 14.73 -3.05 -4.30
CA PHE A 95 14.68 -2.32 -5.56
C PHE A 95 15.29 -0.91 -5.40
N GLU A 96 15.50 -0.22 -6.52
CA GLU A 96 15.83 1.20 -6.54
C GLU A 96 14.65 2.00 -7.07
N GLY A 97 14.62 3.31 -6.76
CA GLY A 97 13.46 4.13 -7.09
C GLY A 97 12.24 3.68 -6.32
N GLY A 98 11.07 3.74 -6.96
CA GLY A 98 9.83 3.26 -6.36
C GLY A 98 9.45 3.97 -5.06
N GLN A 99 9.90 5.21 -4.89
CA GLN A 99 9.56 6.02 -3.74
C GLN A 99 8.14 6.58 -3.89
N THR A 100 7.41 6.63 -2.79
CA THR A 100 6.15 7.37 -2.73
C THR A 100 6.52 8.85 -2.55
N TYR A 101 6.06 9.70 -3.45
CA TYR A 101 6.37 11.12 -3.38
C TYR A 101 5.09 11.95 -3.44
N PHE A 102 5.16 13.16 -2.88
CA PHE A 102 4.03 14.08 -2.76
C PHE A 102 4.32 15.37 -3.52
N LYS A 103 3.26 16.06 -3.92
CA LYS A 103 3.36 17.32 -4.69
C LYS A 103 4.18 18.38 -3.97
N ASP A 104 4.20 18.39 -2.64
CA ASP A 104 4.97 19.36 -1.84
C ASP A 104 6.48 19.08 -1.82
N GLY A 105 6.93 18.00 -2.47
CA GLY A 105 8.34 17.62 -2.55
C GLY A 105 8.79 16.59 -1.54
N VAL A 106 7.93 16.19 -0.61
CA VAL A 106 8.26 15.10 0.33
C VAL A 106 8.33 13.78 -0.43
N SER A 107 9.37 13.00 -0.19
CA SER A 107 9.58 11.68 -0.79
C SER A 107 9.90 10.69 0.32
N ILE A 108 9.24 9.52 0.28
CA ILE A 108 9.38 8.48 1.30
C ILE A 108 10.26 7.37 0.74
N SER A 109 11.38 7.11 1.41
CA SER A 109 12.26 6.00 1.03
C SER A 109 11.62 4.67 1.40
N PRO A 110 11.62 3.70 0.48
CA PRO A 110 11.16 2.36 0.81
C PRO A 110 12.01 1.73 1.91
N LYS A 111 11.33 1.07 2.85
CA LYS A 111 11.97 0.26 3.88
C LYS A 111 11.03 -0.88 4.22
N LYS A 112 11.52 -2.11 4.18
CA LYS A 112 10.70 -3.30 4.46
C LYS A 112 10.00 -3.17 5.81
N GLY A 113 8.67 -3.33 5.80
CA GLY A 113 7.83 -3.21 6.99
C GLY A 113 7.39 -1.79 7.32
N ARG A 114 7.87 -0.78 6.60
CA ARG A 114 7.49 0.62 6.81
C ARG A 114 6.08 0.87 6.30
N ALA A 115 5.23 1.44 7.14
CA ALA A 115 3.88 1.83 6.79
C ALA A 115 3.77 3.35 6.69
N LEU A 116 3.07 3.80 5.66
CA LEU A 116 2.72 5.19 5.43
C LEU A 116 1.20 5.30 5.44
N PHE A 117 0.66 6.20 6.25
CA PHE A 117 -0.77 6.50 6.32
C PHE A 117 -1.01 7.96 5.94
N PHE A 118 -1.90 8.20 4.99
CA PHE A 118 -2.20 9.56 4.53
C PHE A 118 -3.57 9.58 3.85
N ASP A 119 -4.16 10.77 3.73
CA ASP A 119 -5.40 10.93 2.96
C ASP A 119 -5.06 11.06 1.48
N GLY A 120 -5.09 9.93 0.77
CA GLY A 120 -4.76 9.86 -0.65
C GLY A 120 -5.76 10.57 -1.56
N CYS A 121 -6.96 10.84 -1.07
CA CYS A 121 -7.96 11.62 -1.81
C CYS A 121 -7.73 13.12 -1.69
N TYR A 122 -6.95 13.55 -0.71
CA TYR A 122 -6.65 14.97 -0.46
C TYR A 122 -5.22 15.33 -0.89
N TYR A 123 -4.25 14.47 -0.63
CA TYR A 123 -2.83 14.72 -0.95
C TYR A 123 -2.46 14.09 -2.27
N GLU A 124 -2.06 14.91 -3.23
CA GLU A 124 -1.58 14.46 -4.53
C GLU A 124 -0.23 13.75 -4.35
N HIS A 125 -0.14 12.54 -4.88
CA HIS A 125 1.01 11.66 -4.65
C HIS A 125 1.27 10.78 -5.87
N GLY A 126 2.48 10.23 -5.96
CA GLY A 126 2.90 9.35 -7.03
C GLY A 126 3.94 8.36 -6.57
N VAL A 127 4.42 7.57 -7.51
CA VAL A 127 5.49 6.58 -7.29
C VAL A 127 6.54 6.78 -8.37
N SER A 128 7.80 7.00 -7.97
CA SER A 128 8.91 7.15 -8.90
C SER A 128 9.24 5.81 -9.56
N GLU A 129 9.90 5.85 -10.72
CA GLU A 129 10.18 4.66 -11.50
C GLU A 129 10.91 3.58 -10.69
N VAL A 130 10.40 2.35 -10.76
CA VAL A 130 10.97 1.17 -10.11
C VAL A 130 12.14 0.65 -10.94
N LYS A 131 13.28 0.41 -10.30
CA LYS A 131 14.50 -0.04 -10.96
C LYS A 131 15.09 -1.24 -10.24
N LYS A 132 15.83 -2.05 -10.97
CA LYS A 132 16.60 -3.23 -10.54
C LYS A 132 15.79 -4.45 -10.17
N LEU A 133 14.79 -4.34 -9.30
CA LEU A 133 13.93 -5.44 -8.86
C LEU A 133 12.50 -4.95 -8.72
N ASP A 134 11.56 -5.89 -8.71
CA ASP A 134 10.14 -5.56 -8.53
C ASP A 134 9.90 -4.99 -7.13
N ARG A 135 8.96 -4.05 -7.06
CA ARG A 135 8.49 -3.43 -5.83
C ARG A 135 7.19 -4.11 -5.41
N PHE A 136 7.13 -4.59 -4.16
CA PHE A 136 5.91 -5.14 -3.58
C PHE A 136 5.43 -4.27 -2.44
N THR A 137 4.15 -3.94 -2.47
CA THR A 137 3.51 -3.18 -1.39
C THR A 137 2.18 -3.80 -1.03
N LEU A 138 1.74 -3.53 0.21
CA LEU A 138 0.37 -3.71 0.63
C LEU A 138 -0.29 -2.34 0.61
N ALA A 139 -1.25 -2.15 -0.27
CA ALA A 139 -2.03 -0.94 -0.37
C ALA A 139 -3.39 -1.14 0.30
N SER A 140 -3.84 -0.18 1.08
CA SER A 140 -5.09 -0.30 1.83
C SER A 140 -5.83 1.03 1.82
N TRP A 141 -7.16 0.94 1.78
CA TRP A 141 -8.05 2.10 1.81
C TRP A 141 -9.08 1.91 2.91
N PHE A 142 -9.34 3.00 3.64
CA PHE A 142 -10.16 2.99 4.83
C PHE A 142 -11.33 3.95 4.64
N LYS A 143 -12.48 3.55 5.11
CA LYS A 143 -13.71 4.34 5.04
C LYS A 143 -14.08 4.86 6.41
N LYS A 144 -14.78 5.99 6.44
CA LYS A 144 -15.26 6.57 7.68
C LYS A 144 -16.24 5.60 8.37
N ILE A 145 -16.09 5.46 9.68
CA ILE A 145 -17.06 4.72 10.49
C ILE A 145 -18.38 5.51 10.47
N GLN A 146 -19.45 4.84 10.10
CA GLN A 146 -20.80 5.41 10.13
C GLN A 146 -21.47 5.04 11.44
N ASN A 147 -21.99 6.06 12.12
CA ASN A 147 -22.73 5.89 13.36
C ASN A 147 -24.24 5.74 13.07
#